data_81b63613e6af38c8eb1f7b694d785424
#
_entry.id   81b63613e6af38c8eb1f7b694d785424
#
_cell.length_a   1.000
_cell.length_b   1.000
_cell.length_c   1.000
_cell.angle_alpha   90.00
_cell.angle_beta   90.00
_cell.angle_gamma   90.00
#
_symmetry.space_group_name_H-M   'P 1'
#
loop_
_entity.id
_entity.type
_entity.pdbx_description
1 polymer ?
#
loop_
_entity_poly.entity_id
_entity_poly.type
_entity_poly.pdbx_seq_one_letter_code
_entity_poly.pdbx_strand_id
1 'polypeptide(L)'
;EMRSEKVAVIGAGPAGLSCAYYLALKGYPVTIFERLGEPGGMAAMGIPDYRLPRDIVGYEAELVKRLGVEIRYNTQVGKDIAISQMFEQGYKAIFVGVGAQTNTPMGVEGEDKGYKGFIPGVYYLLEINLGRDPYPEGKRVVVVGGGNVAIDCVRSSFRIGKADVNLVYRRTKKEMPADRVEIHDAEEEGVKFHYLCNPVRIIEKKGKVVGMECIRMELGEPDESGRRRPVPIKGSEFFIEADIAIPAIGQAID
;
A
#
# COMPACT_ATOMS: atom_id res chain seq x y z
N GLU A 1 25.91 25.56 -14.24
CA GLU A 1 25.77 26.88 -13.62
C GLU A 1 24.72 26.80 -12.52
N MET A 2 25.06 27.30 -11.31
CA MET A 2 24.11 27.27 -10.16
C MET A 2 23.03 28.34 -10.33
N ARG A 3 21.80 27.95 -10.09
CA ARG A 3 20.62 28.86 -10.11
C ARG A 3 20.33 29.39 -8.72
N SER A 4 19.59 30.49 -8.64
CA SER A 4 19.20 31.11 -7.37
C SER A 4 17.83 30.70 -6.86
N GLU A 5 16.98 30.20 -7.76
CA GLU A 5 15.59 29.87 -7.48
C GLU A 5 15.49 28.56 -6.69
N LYS A 6 15.09 28.66 -5.44
CA LYS A 6 14.87 27.48 -4.58
C LYS A 6 13.60 26.75 -4.97
N VAL A 7 13.65 25.42 -4.99
CA VAL A 7 12.48 24.56 -5.24
C VAL A 7 12.24 23.65 -4.03
N ALA A 8 11.00 23.60 -3.58
CA ALA A 8 10.56 22.65 -2.58
C ALA A 8 9.95 21.41 -3.26
N VAL A 9 10.19 20.25 -2.68
CA VAL A 9 9.58 18.98 -3.09
C VAL A 9 8.89 18.38 -1.87
N ILE A 10 7.61 18.03 -1.98
CA ILE A 10 6.84 17.42 -0.90
C ILE A 10 6.77 15.92 -1.14
N GLY A 11 7.42 15.16 -0.25
CA GLY A 11 7.52 13.70 -0.30
C GLY A 11 8.83 13.20 -0.91
N ALA A 12 9.53 12.32 -0.19
CA ALA A 12 10.75 11.64 -0.61
C ALA A 12 10.48 10.25 -1.21
N GLY A 13 9.31 10.04 -1.80
CA GLY A 13 9.00 8.87 -2.61
C GLY A 13 9.67 8.93 -3.99
N PRO A 14 9.48 7.89 -4.85
CA PRO A 14 10.10 7.83 -6.17
C PRO A 14 9.89 9.08 -7.03
N ALA A 15 8.69 9.65 -7.01
CA ALA A 15 8.37 10.87 -7.78
C ALA A 15 9.14 12.09 -7.26
N GLY A 16 9.19 12.29 -5.94
CA GLY A 16 9.91 13.40 -5.33
C GLY A 16 11.41 13.30 -5.48
N LEU A 17 11.99 12.12 -5.25
CA LEU A 17 13.41 11.86 -5.44
C LEU A 17 13.83 12.07 -6.90
N SER A 18 13.05 11.57 -7.86
CA SER A 18 13.30 11.77 -9.29
C SER A 18 13.24 13.26 -9.66
N CYS A 19 12.19 13.96 -9.22
CA CYS A 19 12.06 15.41 -9.46
C CYS A 19 13.28 16.18 -8.90
N ALA A 20 13.65 15.91 -7.66
CA ALA A 20 14.79 16.55 -6.99
C ALA A 20 16.11 16.27 -7.71
N TYR A 21 16.33 15.02 -8.13
CA TYR A 21 17.52 14.62 -8.89
C TYR A 21 17.67 15.47 -10.16
N TYR A 22 16.65 15.54 -11.00
CA TYR A 22 16.72 16.28 -12.26
C TYR A 22 16.81 17.80 -12.06
N LEU A 23 16.16 18.35 -11.03
CA LEU A 23 16.29 19.76 -10.68
C LEU A 23 17.70 20.10 -10.20
N ALA A 24 18.30 19.26 -9.36
CA ALA A 24 19.68 19.44 -8.89
C ALA A 24 20.69 19.38 -10.04
N LEU A 25 20.53 18.44 -10.98
CA LEU A 25 21.35 18.39 -12.20
C LEU A 25 21.25 19.66 -13.06
N LYS A 26 20.11 20.35 -13.01
CA LYS A 26 19.90 21.65 -13.68
C LYS A 26 20.39 22.84 -12.86
N GLY A 27 21.01 22.61 -11.70
CA GLY A 27 21.60 23.61 -10.84
C GLY A 27 20.63 24.32 -9.88
N TYR A 28 19.39 23.85 -9.72
CA TYR A 28 18.46 24.42 -8.76
C TYR A 28 18.77 23.94 -7.33
N PRO A 29 18.76 24.83 -6.32
CA PRO A 29 18.75 24.43 -4.92
C PRO A 29 17.41 23.75 -4.58
N VAL A 30 17.45 22.50 -4.13
CA VAL A 30 16.25 21.70 -3.85
C VAL A 30 16.22 21.26 -2.39
N THR A 31 15.07 21.42 -1.75
CA THR A 31 14.79 20.82 -0.43
C THR A 31 13.57 19.90 -0.55
N ILE A 32 13.72 18.65 -0.12
CA ILE A 32 12.63 17.70 0.00
C ILE A 32 12.11 17.73 1.44
N PHE A 33 10.79 17.77 1.60
CA PHE A 33 10.11 17.68 2.90
C PHE A 33 9.43 16.31 2.98
N GLU A 34 9.89 15.46 3.92
CA GLU A 34 9.41 14.10 4.10
C GLU A 34 8.82 13.92 5.51
N ARG A 35 7.59 13.41 5.57
CA ARG A 35 6.89 13.19 6.84
C ARG A 35 7.46 12.05 7.67
N LEU A 36 8.06 11.04 7.02
CA LEU A 36 8.67 9.89 7.67
C LEU A 36 10.13 10.17 8.03
N GLY A 37 10.71 9.29 8.84
CA GLY A 37 12.11 9.37 9.25
C GLY A 37 13.09 8.83 8.19
N GLU A 38 12.59 8.30 7.07
CA GLU A 38 13.40 7.71 6.02
C GLU A 38 12.79 7.97 4.62
N PRO A 39 13.61 7.97 3.57
CA PRO A 39 13.16 8.21 2.20
C PRO A 39 12.61 6.95 1.54
N GLY A 40 12.05 7.11 0.34
CA GLY A 40 11.62 6.01 -0.53
C GLY A 40 10.11 5.86 -0.63
N GLY A 41 9.34 6.46 0.28
CA GLY A 41 7.88 6.39 0.24
C GLY A 41 7.37 4.95 0.12
N MET A 42 6.46 4.67 -0.82
CA MET A 42 5.91 3.32 -1.00
C MET A 42 6.94 2.27 -1.44
N ALA A 43 8.06 2.67 -2.06
CA ALA A 43 9.14 1.75 -2.40
C ALA A 43 9.85 1.21 -1.14
N ALA A 44 9.98 2.03 -0.09
CA ALA A 44 10.56 1.61 1.18
C ALA A 44 9.54 1.05 2.16
N MET A 45 8.31 1.59 2.18
CA MET A 45 7.32 1.31 3.22
C MET A 45 6.27 0.28 2.80
N GLY A 46 5.96 0.19 1.50
CA GLY A 46 4.92 -0.69 0.97
C GLY A 46 5.46 -1.96 0.34
N ILE A 47 6.55 -1.89 -0.42
CA ILE A 47 7.16 -3.07 -1.04
C ILE A 47 7.94 -3.85 0.03
N PRO A 48 7.71 -5.16 0.19
CA PRO A 48 8.47 -5.97 1.15
C PRO A 48 9.96 -6.03 0.83
N ASP A 49 10.78 -6.08 1.87
CA ASP A 49 12.26 -6.09 1.77
C ASP A 49 12.80 -7.24 0.91
N TYR A 50 12.14 -8.41 0.92
CA TYR A 50 12.52 -9.55 0.08
C TYR A 50 12.30 -9.33 -1.44
N ARG A 51 11.51 -8.31 -1.83
CA ARG A 51 11.32 -7.89 -3.23
C ARG A 51 12.17 -6.69 -3.60
N LEU A 52 12.29 -5.73 -2.70
CA LEU A 52 13.09 -4.53 -2.88
C LEU A 52 13.84 -4.21 -1.58
N PRO A 53 15.11 -4.65 -1.46
CA PRO A 53 15.93 -4.37 -0.31
C PRO A 53 16.03 -2.88 0.01
N ARG A 54 15.88 -2.52 1.27
CA ARG A 54 15.86 -1.11 1.72
C ARG A 54 17.16 -0.38 1.53
N ASP A 55 18.29 -1.06 1.58
CA ASP A 55 19.60 -0.50 1.32
C ASP A 55 19.69 0.05 -0.11
N ILE A 56 19.05 -0.59 -1.10
CA ILE A 56 18.96 -0.10 -2.48
C ILE A 56 18.20 1.22 -2.52
N VAL A 57 17.03 1.29 -1.87
CA VAL A 57 16.22 2.53 -1.82
C VAL A 57 16.97 3.64 -1.08
N GLY A 58 17.63 3.30 0.02
CA GLY A 58 18.48 4.23 0.77
C GLY A 58 19.66 4.75 -0.04
N TYR A 59 20.31 3.89 -0.81
CA TYR A 59 21.41 4.26 -1.70
C TYR A 59 20.96 5.25 -2.80
N GLU A 60 19.82 5.02 -3.43
CA GLU A 60 19.26 5.93 -4.43
C GLU A 60 18.96 7.31 -3.84
N ALA A 61 18.40 7.38 -2.64
CA ALA A 61 18.16 8.64 -1.94
C ALA A 61 19.49 9.35 -1.59
N GLU A 62 20.52 8.60 -1.21
CA GLU A 62 21.84 9.16 -0.92
C GLU A 62 22.51 9.74 -2.18
N LEU A 63 22.32 9.14 -3.36
CA LEU A 63 22.77 9.74 -4.62
C LEU A 63 22.14 11.11 -4.87
N VAL A 64 20.84 11.27 -4.56
CA VAL A 64 20.16 12.56 -4.66
C VAL A 64 20.76 13.59 -3.70
N LYS A 65 21.05 13.20 -2.45
CA LYS A 65 21.69 14.07 -1.45
C LYS A 65 23.10 14.51 -1.89
N ARG A 66 23.89 13.63 -2.51
CA ARG A 66 25.23 13.96 -3.03
C ARG A 66 25.23 15.03 -4.12
N LEU A 67 24.11 15.26 -4.77
CA LEU A 67 23.91 16.37 -5.70
C LEU A 67 23.63 17.71 -5.00
N GLY A 68 23.63 17.74 -3.66
CA GLY A 68 23.36 18.94 -2.86
C GLY A 68 21.88 19.12 -2.47
N VAL A 69 21.03 18.12 -2.70
CA VAL A 69 19.63 18.15 -2.26
C VAL A 69 19.55 17.96 -0.75
N GLU A 70 18.88 18.86 -0.06
CA GLU A 70 18.54 18.73 1.36
C GLU A 70 17.25 17.87 1.50
N ILE A 71 17.25 16.89 2.41
CA ILE A 71 16.02 16.16 2.78
C ILE A 71 15.72 16.43 4.25
N ARG A 72 14.57 17.04 4.51
CA ARG A 72 14.04 17.30 5.85
C ARG A 72 13.05 16.21 6.22
N TYR A 73 13.53 15.24 6.99
CA TYR A 73 12.72 14.16 7.53
C TYR A 73 11.82 14.62 8.68
N ASN A 74 10.83 13.80 9.03
CA ASN A 74 9.86 14.05 10.11
C ASN A 74 9.19 15.43 9.97
N THR A 75 8.97 15.88 8.72
CA THR A 75 8.38 17.18 8.42
C THR A 75 7.17 17.01 7.52
N GLN A 76 5.99 17.05 8.12
CA GLN A 76 4.72 16.91 7.41
C GLN A 76 4.21 18.26 6.94
N VAL A 77 4.16 18.47 5.63
CA VAL A 77 3.56 19.67 5.06
C VAL A 77 2.05 19.68 5.32
N GLY A 78 1.53 20.84 5.70
CA GLY A 78 0.14 20.98 6.15
C GLY A 78 -0.04 20.86 7.67
N LYS A 79 0.96 20.27 8.38
CA LYS A 79 0.97 20.17 9.85
C LYS A 79 2.14 20.93 10.47
N ASP A 80 3.36 20.61 10.08
CA ASP A 80 4.58 21.18 10.66
C ASP A 80 5.03 22.44 9.90
N ILE A 81 4.69 22.53 8.62
CA ILE A 81 4.92 23.69 7.77
C ILE A 81 3.78 23.86 6.76
N ALA A 82 3.27 25.06 6.60
CA ALA A 82 2.27 25.39 5.57
C ALA A 82 2.92 25.70 4.22
N ILE A 83 2.20 25.50 3.13
CA ILE A 83 2.64 25.86 1.78
C ILE A 83 2.96 27.37 1.66
N SER A 84 2.16 28.24 2.27
CA SER A 84 2.42 29.68 2.31
C SER A 84 3.77 30.02 2.95
N GLN A 85 4.10 29.35 4.07
CA GLN A 85 5.38 29.53 4.74
C GLN A 85 6.58 29.08 3.88
N MET A 86 6.42 28.11 3.01
CA MET A 86 7.46 27.73 2.07
C MET A 86 7.75 28.88 1.09
N PHE A 87 6.74 29.54 0.54
CA PHE A 87 6.92 30.71 -0.31
C PHE A 87 7.57 31.89 0.44
N GLU A 88 7.18 32.12 1.70
CA GLU A 88 7.81 33.11 2.58
C GLU A 88 9.30 32.80 2.84
N GLN A 89 9.68 31.52 2.93
CA GLN A 89 11.08 31.08 3.04
C GLN A 89 11.86 31.16 1.72
N GLY A 90 11.24 31.68 0.65
CA GLY A 90 11.88 31.98 -0.62
C GLY A 90 11.84 30.87 -1.64
N TYR A 91 11.13 29.79 -1.42
CA TYR A 91 10.88 28.80 -2.48
C TYR A 91 10.05 29.41 -3.60
N LYS A 92 10.48 29.20 -4.85
CA LYS A 92 9.85 29.79 -6.03
C LYS A 92 8.88 28.81 -6.73
N ALA A 93 9.02 27.54 -6.47
CA ALA A 93 8.15 26.48 -6.96
C ALA A 93 8.07 25.35 -5.94
N ILE A 94 6.94 24.64 -5.96
CA ILE A 94 6.68 23.48 -5.10
C ILE A 94 6.21 22.32 -5.97
N PHE A 95 6.91 21.19 -5.89
CA PHE A 95 6.47 19.94 -6.49
C PHE A 95 5.77 19.09 -5.41
N VAL A 96 4.57 18.60 -5.72
CA VAL A 96 3.77 17.77 -4.81
C VAL A 96 3.85 16.31 -5.24
N GLY A 97 4.63 15.52 -4.49
CA GLY A 97 4.87 14.09 -4.74
C GLY A 97 4.44 13.20 -3.57
N VAL A 98 3.27 13.49 -2.97
CA VAL A 98 2.79 12.86 -1.72
C VAL A 98 2.32 11.41 -1.88
N GLY A 99 2.12 10.94 -3.11
CA GLY A 99 1.64 9.58 -3.40
C GLY A 99 0.15 9.38 -3.07
N ALA A 100 -0.30 8.12 -3.13
CA ALA A 100 -1.65 7.69 -2.79
C ALA A 100 -1.57 6.69 -1.63
N GLN A 101 -2.04 7.07 -0.45
CA GLN A 101 -1.86 6.28 0.77
C GLN A 101 -3.18 5.94 1.48
N THR A 102 -4.28 6.54 1.05
CA THR A 102 -5.61 6.25 1.59
C THR A 102 -6.13 4.96 0.96
N ASN A 103 -6.57 4.03 1.81
CA ASN A 103 -7.13 2.78 1.34
C ASN A 103 -8.49 2.99 0.66
N THR A 104 -8.68 2.35 -0.49
CA THR A 104 -9.99 2.30 -1.14
C THR A 104 -10.92 1.38 -0.32
N PRO A 105 -12.11 1.86 0.12
CA PRO A 105 -13.03 1.03 0.88
C PRO A 105 -13.62 -0.10 0.02
N MET A 106 -13.85 -1.25 0.64
CA MET A 106 -14.52 -2.39 -0.01
C MET A 106 -16.03 -2.15 -0.18
N GLY A 107 -16.62 -1.30 0.66
CA GLY A 107 -18.04 -1.05 0.69
C GLY A 107 -18.85 -2.19 1.33
N VAL A 108 -18.27 -2.90 2.30
CA VAL A 108 -18.90 -4.03 2.98
C VAL A 108 -19.34 -3.68 4.39
N GLU A 109 -20.34 -4.40 4.91
CA GLU A 109 -20.82 -4.21 6.27
C GLU A 109 -19.72 -4.47 7.30
N GLY A 110 -19.55 -3.55 8.26
CA GLY A 110 -18.58 -3.65 9.34
C GLY A 110 -17.22 -3.04 9.05
N GLU A 111 -16.94 -2.58 7.82
CA GLU A 111 -15.65 -2.03 7.41
C GLU A 111 -15.29 -0.74 8.17
N ASP A 112 -16.29 0.09 8.50
CA ASP A 112 -16.15 1.39 9.14
C ASP A 112 -16.18 1.36 10.68
N LYS A 113 -16.26 0.18 11.28
CA LYS A 113 -16.50 0.02 12.73
C LYS A 113 -15.21 0.01 13.59
N GLY A 114 -14.04 0.05 12.97
CA GLY A 114 -12.77 0.06 13.71
C GLY A 114 -12.50 -1.23 14.49
N TYR A 115 -12.96 -2.37 13.99
CA TYR A 115 -12.70 -3.67 14.63
C TYR A 115 -11.21 -3.96 14.70
N LYS A 116 -10.74 -4.47 15.84
CA LYS A 116 -9.37 -4.98 15.99
C LYS A 116 -9.16 -6.16 15.05
N GLY A 117 -8.07 -6.10 14.28
CA GLY A 117 -7.78 -7.08 13.23
C GLY A 117 -8.29 -6.66 11.84
N PHE A 118 -9.04 -5.56 11.68
CA PHE A 118 -9.29 -4.96 10.37
C PHE A 118 -8.18 -3.95 10.07
N ILE A 119 -7.30 -4.28 9.11
CA ILE A 119 -6.06 -3.53 8.89
C ILE A 119 -5.88 -3.28 7.38
N PRO A 120 -5.87 -2.02 6.90
CA PRO A 120 -5.59 -1.70 5.51
C PRO A 120 -4.24 -2.24 5.03
N GLY A 121 -4.18 -2.79 3.80
CA GLY A 121 -3.02 -3.53 3.30
C GLY A 121 -1.73 -2.70 3.29
N VAL A 122 -1.79 -1.42 2.91
CA VAL A 122 -0.61 -0.55 2.93
C VAL A 122 -0.10 -0.32 4.35
N TYR A 123 -1.01 -0.13 5.32
CA TYR A 123 -0.63 0.01 6.73
C TYR A 123 -0.06 -1.30 7.30
N TYR A 124 -0.65 -2.44 6.91
CA TYR A 124 -0.16 -3.76 7.28
C TYR A 124 1.30 -3.97 6.83
N LEU A 125 1.59 -3.67 5.57
CA LEU A 125 2.94 -3.76 5.01
C LEU A 125 3.91 -2.76 5.63
N LEU A 126 3.46 -1.52 5.89
CA LEU A 126 4.26 -0.51 6.58
C LEU A 126 4.73 -1.00 7.96
N GLU A 127 3.81 -1.53 8.77
CA GLU A 127 4.17 -2.05 10.11
C GLU A 127 5.19 -3.20 10.02
N ILE A 128 4.96 -4.14 9.09
CA ILE A 128 5.90 -5.26 8.87
C ILE A 128 7.27 -4.74 8.42
N ASN A 129 7.30 -3.80 7.50
CA ASN A 129 8.52 -3.21 7.01
C ASN A 129 9.27 -2.40 8.09
N LEU A 130 8.57 -1.90 9.10
CA LEU A 130 9.17 -1.31 10.29
C LEU A 130 9.55 -2.34 11.37
N GLY A 131 9.51 -3.65 11.04
CA GLY A 131 9.87 -4.74 11.95
C GLY A 131 8.82 -5.04 13.03
N ARG A 132 7.57 -4.62 12.84
CA ARG A 132 6.47 -4.82 13.79
C ARG A 132 5.43 -5.79 13.22
N ASP A 133 4.88 -6.66 14.06
CA ASP A 133 3.66 -7.41 13.72
C ASP A 133 2.45 -6.54 14.07
N PRO A 134 1.64 -6.11 13.09
CA PRO A 134 0.51 -5.21 13.33
C PRO A 134 -0.62 -5.83 14.16
N TYR A 135 -0.67 -7.17 14.28
CA TYR A 135 -1.62 -7.88 15.13
C TYR A 135 -1.07 -9.24 15.59
N PRO A 136 -0.20 -9.27 16.63
CA PRO A 136 0.52 -10.48 17.07
C PRO A 136 -0.40 -11.62 17.56
N GLU A 137 -1.58 -11.28 18.09
CA GLU A 137 -2.56 -12.26 18.58
C GLU A 137 -3.22 -13.07 17.45
N GLY A 138 -3.35 -12.47 16.25
CA GLY A 138 -4.02 -13.08 15.10
C GLY A 138 -3.12 -14.05 14.36
N LYS A 139 -3.66 -15.22 14.00
CA LYS A 139 -2.94 -16.27 13.25
C LYS A 139 -3.55 -16.57 11.90
N ARG A 140 -4.83 -16.26 11.71
CA ARG A 140 -5.58 -16.49 10.48
C ARG A 140 -5.78 -15.17 9.77
N VAL A 141 -5.40 -15.09 8.52
CA VAL A 141 -5.43 -13.87 7.71
C VAL A 141 -6.31 -14.08 6.50
N VAL A 142 -7.19 -13.11 6.22
CA VAL A 142 -7.89 -13.02 4.95
C VAL A 142 -7.52 -11.69 4.29
N VAL A 143 -6.95 -11.75 3.10
CA VAL A 143 -6.60 -10.59 2.27
C VAL A 143 -7.59 -10.49 1.12
N VAL A 144 -8.15 -9.30 0.89
CA VAL A 144 -9.08 -9.05 -0.21
C VAL A 144 -8.40 -8.22 -1.29
N GLY A 145 -8.24 -8.80 -2.46
CA GLY A 145 -7.64 -8.11 -3.61
C GLY A 145 -6.91 -9.05 -4.54
N GLY A 146 -6.48 -8.54 -5.70
CA GLY A 146 -5.79 -9.32 -6.72
C GLY A 146 -4.57 -8.60 -7.32
N GLY A 147 -4.17 -7.46 -6.76
CA GLY A 147 -2.99 -6.70 -7.16
C GLY A 147 -1.75 -7.08 -6.35
N ASN A 148 -0.60 -6.48 -6.71
CA ASN A 148 0.68 -6.74 -6.04
C ASN A 148 0.61 -6.50 -4.53
N VAL A 149 -0.10 -5.47 -4.06
CA VAL A 149 -0.27 -5.20 -2.62
C VAL A 149 -0.94 -6.38 -1.90
N ALA A 150 -1.93 -7.03 -2.53
CA ALA A 150 -2.59 -8.20 -1.93
C ALA A 150 -1.63 -9.39 -1.84
N ILE A 151 -0.84 -9.64 -2.90
CA ILE A 151 0.17 -10.70 -2.90
C ILE A 151 1.27 -10.40 -1.87
N ASP A 152 1.72 -9.16 -1.78
CA ASP A 152 2.71 -8.75 -0.77
C ASP A 152 2.18 -8.97 0.65
N CYS A 153 0.89 -8.67 0.91
CA CYS A 153 0.27 -8.91 2.22
C CYS A 153 0.23 -10.39 2.59
N VAL A 154 -0.19 -11.28 1.68
CA VAL A 154 -0.27 -12.72 1.98
C VAL A 154 1.12 -13.33 2.17
N ARG A 155 2.08 -13.02 1.30
CA ARG A 155 3.46 -13.52 1.41
C ARG A 155 4.16 -13.00 2.67
N SER A 156 3.98 -11.72 3.00
CA SER A 156 4.52 -11.13 4.23
C SER A 156 3.88 -11.73 5.48
N SER A 157 2.59 -12.11 5.43
CA SER A 157 1.91 -12.76 6.54
C SER A 157 2.59 -14.07 6.95
N PHE A 158 2.98 -14.92 6.02
CA PHE A 158 3.75 -16.13 6.34
C PHE A 158 5.11 -15.82 6.97
N ARG A 159 5.80 -14.79 6.49
CA ARG A 159 7.13 -14.39 7.00
C ARG A 159 7.11 -13.91 8.44
N ILE A 160 5.98 -13.34 8.87
CA ILE A 160 5.79 -12.95 10.29
C ILE A 160 5.08 -14.04 11.11
N GLY A 161 4.99 -15.28 10.61
CA GLY A 161 4.53 -16.46 11.34
C GLY A 161 3.01 -16.60 11.45
N LYS A 162 2.22 -16.05 10.51
CA LYS A 162 0.78 -16.34 10.42
C LYS A 162 0.59 -17.77 9.89
N ALA A 163 -0.37 -18.51 10.48
CA ALA A 163 -0.53 -19.93 10.23
C ALA A 163 -1.50 -20.29 9.08
N ASP A 164 -2.51 -19.47 8.88
CA ASP A 164 -3.54 -19.68 7.87
C ASP A 164 -3.76 -18.38 7.07
N VAL A 165 -3.36 -18.38 5.81
CA VAL A 165 -3.38 -17.19 4.95
C VAL A 165 -4.24 -17.43 3.74
N ASN A 166 -5.30 -16.64 3.63
CA ASN A 166 -6.32 -16.73 2.61
C ASN A 166 -6.33 -15.45 1.76
N LEU A 167 -6.48 -15.59 0.44
CA LEU A 167 -6.68 -14.49 -0.48
C LEU A 167 -8.03 -14.63 -1.18
N VAL A 168 -8.87 -13.60 -1.07
CA VAL A 168 -10.18 -13.52 -1.71
C VAL A 168 -10.09 -12.58 -2.92
N TYR A 169 -10.48 -13.11 -4.10
CA TYR A 169 -10.49 -12.33 -5.32
C TYR A 169 -11.76 -12.56 -6.14
N ARG A 170 -12.40 -11.46 -6.54
CA ARG A 170 -13.72 -11.48 -7.20
C ARG A 170 -13.75 -12.00 -8.64
N ARG A 171 -12.59 -12.24 -9.26
CA ARG A 171 -12.43 -12.80 -10.61
C ARG A 171 -11.58 -14.08 -10.56
N THR A 172 -11.16 -14.58 -11.72
CA THR A 172 -10.27 -15.73 -11.76
C THR A 172 -8.79 -15.31 -11.73
N LYS A 173 -7.88 -16.28 -11.59
CA LYS A 173 -6.43 -16.07 -11.66
C LYS A 173 -6.01 -15.31 -12.93
N LYS A 174 -6.71 -15.56 -14.06
CA LYS A 174 -6.40 -14.95 -15.35
C LYS A 174 -6.54 -13.41 -15.32
N GLU A 175 -7.54 -12.90 -14.60
CA GLU A 175 -7.82 -11.48 -14.49
C GLU A 175 -7.09 -10.76 -13.35
N MET A 176 -6.27 -11.48 -12.57
CA MET A 176 -5.46 -10.84 -11.53
C MET A 176 -4.44 -9.89 -12.15
N PRO A 177 -4.38 -8.63 -11.70
CA PRO A 177 -3.40 -7.65 -12.18
C PRO A 177 -2.02 -7.79 -11.55
N ALA A 178 -1.85 -8.64 -10.52
CA ALA A 178 -0.56 -8.90 -9.89
C ALA A 178 0.40 -9.61 -10.85
N ASP A 179 1.69 -9.48 -10.59
CA ASP A 179 2.74 -10.18 -11.33
C ASP A 179 2.54 -11.70 -11.26
N ARG A 180 2.74 -12.37 -12.42
CA ARG A 180 2.50 -13.81 -12.56
C ARG A 180 3.45 -14.66 -11.71
N VAL A 181 4.70 -14.21 -11.60
CA VAL A 181 5.71 -14.90 -10.78
C VAL A 181 5.33 -14.78 -9.31
N GLU A 182 4.95 -13.59 -8.86
CA GLU A 182 4.54 -13.36 -7.48
C GLU A 182 3.28 -14.14 -7.07
N ILE A 183 2.33 -14.32 -8.01
CA ILE A 183 1.15 -15.17 -7.78
C ILE A 183 1.58 -16.64 -7.63
N HIS A 184 2.49 -17.11 -8.49
CA HIS A 184 3.01 -18.47 -8.44
C HIS A 184 3.75 -18.73 -7.12
N ASP A 185 4.65 -17.83 -6.74
CA ASP A 185 5.38 -17.92 -5.47
C ASP A 185 4.43 -17.97 -4.27
N ALA A 186 3.36 -17.17 -4.28
CA ALA A 186 2.36 -17.18 -3.21
C ALA A 186 1.61 -18.52 -3.12
N GLU A 187 1.32 -19.15 -4.27
CA GLU A 187 0.73 -20.51 -4.32
C GLU A 187 1.71 -21.56 -3.75
N GLU A 188 2.99 -21.51 -4.13
CA GLU A 188 4.01 -22.42 -3.60
C GLU A 188 4.26 -22.23 -2.11
N GLU A 189 4.16 -21.00 -1.59
CA GLU A 189 4.24 -20.68 -0.18
C GLU A 189 3.00 -21.16 0.62
N GLY A 190 1.95 -21.63 -0.04
CA GLY A 190 0.78 -22.23 0.60
C GLY A 190 -0.39 -21.28 0.85
N VAL A 191 -0.44 -20.13 0.17
CA VAL A 191 -1.61 -19.25 0.21
C VAL A 191 -2.85 -19.95 -0.33
N LYS A 192 -3.96 -19.90 0.40
CA LYS A 192 -5.25 -20.42 -0.04
C LYS A 192 -5.99 -19.37 -0.88
N PHE A 193 -6.04 -19.57 -2.18
CA PHE A 193 -6.74 -18.68 -3.11
C PHE A 193 -8.22 -19.03 -3.22
N HIS A 194 -9.07 -18.05 -2.92
CA HIS A 194 -10.52 -18.12 -3.13
C HIS A 194 -10.88 -17.23 -4.32
N TYR A 195 -10.83 -17.80 -5.50
CA TYR A 195 -11.25 -17.12 -6.73
C TYR A 195 -12.77 -17.08 -6.87
N LEU A 196 -13.27 -16.13 -7.65
CA LEU A 196 -14.70 -15.91 -7.86
C LEU A 196 -15.46 -15.76 -6.55
N CYS A 197 -14.90 -14.97 -5.64
CA CYS A 197 -15.48 -14.68 -4.33
C CYS A 197 -15.32 -13.19 -4.02
N ASN A 198 -16.33 -12.59 -3.41
CA ASN A 198 -16.31 -11.20 -2.97
C ASN A 198 -16.76 -11.11 -1.51
N PRO A 199 -16.15 -10.29 -0.67
CA PRO A 199 -16.63 -10.08 0.69
C PRO A 199 -17.98 -9.36 0.68
N VAL A 200 -18.81 -9.66 1.66
CA VAL A 200 -20.12 -9.05 1.90
C VAL A 200 -20.17 -8.37 3.25
N ARG A 201 -19.53 -9.01 4.25
CA ARG A 201 -19.58 -8.52 5.64
C ARG A 201 -18.36 -8.99 6.43
N ILE A 202 -17.88 -8.14 7.33
CA ILE A 202 -16.89 -8.50 8.33
C ILE A 202 -17.61 -9.02 9.57
N ILE A 203 -17.26 -10.22 10.01
CA ILE A 203 -17.83 -10.83 11.20
C ILE A 203 -16.95 -10.53 12.39
N GLU A 204 -17.58 -9.98 13.43
CA GLU A 204 -16.89 -9.59 14.65
C GLU A 204 -17.42 -10.32 15.89
N LYS A 205 -16.59 -10.40 16.93
CA LYS A 205 -16.98 -10.81 18.27
C LYS A 205 -16.24 -9.97 19.30
N LYS A 206 -16.98 -9.24 20.14
CA LYS A 206 -16.40 -8.35 21.17
C LYS A 206 -15.43 -7.30 20.59
N GLY A 207 -15.76 -6.74 19.42
CA GLY A 207 -14.94 -5.72 18.75
C GLY A 207 -13.68 -6.25 18.05
N LYS A 208 -13.55 -7.57 17.88
CA LYS A 208 -12.44 -8.21 17.17
C LYS A 208 -12.98 -8.94 15.93
N VAL A 209 -12.24 -8.89 14.84
CA VAL A 209 -12.51 -9.71 13.65
C VAL A 209 -12.43 -11.20 14.05
N VAL A 210 -13.43 -11.98 13.63
CA VAL A 210 -13.43 -13.44 13.77
C VAL A 210 -13.62 -14.15 12.42
N GLY A 211 -13.87 -13.40 11.36
CA GLY A 211 -13.97 -13.91 10.00
C GLY A 211 -14.60 -12.93 9.03
N MET A 212 -14.83 -13.41 7.84
CA MET A 212 -15.41 -12.67 6.73
C MET A 212 -16.47 -13.52 6.05
N GLU A 213 -17.65 -12.97 5.87
CA GLU A 213 -18.67 -13.56 5.02
C GLU A 213 -18.42 -13.13 3.59
N CYS A 214 -18.34 -14.10 2.69
CA CYS A 214 -18.11 -13.92 1.27
C CYS A 214 -19.26 -14.51 0.46
N ILE A 215 -19.47 -14.00 -0.75
CA ILE A 215 -20.42 -14.53 -1.73
C ILE A 215 -19.65 -15.03 -2.95
N ARG A 216 -20.12 -16.12 -3.57
CA ARG A 216 -19.55 -16.61 -4.83
C ARG A 216 -19.96 -15.71 -5.99
N MET A 217 -19.07 -15.65 -6.98
CA MET A 217 -19.22 -14.83 -8.17
C MET A 217 -19.19 -15.68 -9.43
N GLU A 218 -19.84 -15.20 -10.47
CA GLU A 218 -19.62 -15.68 -11.85
C GLU A 218 -19.13 -14.52 -12.72
N LEU A 219 -18.54 -14.85 -13.88
CA LEU A 219 -18.05 -13.85 -14.81
C LEU A 219 -19.09 -13.56 -15.88
N GLY A 220 -19.64 -12.36 -15.88
CA GLY A 220 -20.50 -11.79 -16.91
C GLY A 220 -19.73 -11.23 -18.11
N GLU A 221 -20.36 -10.29 -18.82
CA GLU A 221 -19.75 -9.58 -19.95
C GLU A 221 -18.55 -8.73 -19.54
N PRO A 222 -17.61 -8.42 -20.47
CA PRO A 222 -16.52 -7.51 -20.19
C PRO A 222 -16.96 -6.13 -19.74
N ASP A 223 -16.23 -5.53 -18.80
CA ASP A 223 -16.35 -4.14 -18.40
C ASP A 223 -15.57 -3.19 -19.34
N GLU A 224 -15.60 -1.89 -19.08
CA GLU A 224 -14.89 -0.86 -19.88
C GLU A 224 -13.35 -1.09 -19.93
N SER A 225 -12.79 -1.82 -18.98
CA SER A 225 -11.37 -2.21 -18.98
C SER A 225 -11.08 -3.48 -19.79
N GLY A 226 -12.09 -4.08 -20.43
CA GLY A 226 -12.00 -5.34 -21.16
C GLY A 226 -11.95 -6.58 -20.26
N ARG A 227 -12.05 -6.45 -18.94
CA ARG A 227 -12.10 -7.57 -18.00
C ARG A 227 -13.54 -7.97 -17.72
N ARG A 228 -13.79 -9.28 -17.65
CA ARG A 228 -15.13 -9.79 -17.37
C ARG A 228 -15.65 -9.29 -16.01
N ARG A 229 -16.89 -8.78 -16.00
CA ARG A 229 -17.55 -8.23 -14.79
C ARG A 229 -17.88 -9.36 -13.82
N PRO A 230 -17.50 -9.27 -12.53
CA PRO A 230 -17.93 -10.23 -11.53
C PRO A 230 -19.40 -9.97 -11.15
N VAL A 231 -20.22 -11.02 -11.19
CA VAL A 231 -21.65 -10.99 -10.86
C VAL A 231 -21.90 -11.91 -9.66
N PRO A 232 -22.54 -11.44 -8.58
CA PRO A 232 -22.78 -12.28 -7.41
C PRO A 232 -23.86 -13.34 -7.66
N ILE A 233 -23.60 -14.56 -7.18
CA ILE A 233 -24.55 -15.68 -7.19
C ILE A 233 -25.34 -15.63 -5.89
N LYS A 234 -26.60 -15.25 -5.96
CA LYS A 234 -27.49 -15.12 -4.77
C LYS A 234 -27.62 -16.45 -4.02
N GLY A 235 -27.55 -16.38 -2.68
CA GLY A 235 -27.70 -17.54 -1.81
C GLY A 235 -26.47 -18.46 -1.78
N SER A 236 -25.31 -17.95 -2.19
CA SER A 236 -24.05 -18.69 -2.21
C SER A 236 -23.06 -18.18 -1.16
N GLU A 237 -23.57 -17.48 -0.15
CA GLU A 237 -22.76 -16.92 0.93
C GLU A 237 -22.09 -18.03 1.71
N PHE A 238 -20.83 -17.77 2.13
CA PHE A 238 -20.03 -18.69 2.93
C PHE A 238 -19.08 -17.90 3.84
N PHE A 239 -18.62 -18.56 4.88
CA PHE A 239 -17.78 -17.97 5.92
C PHE A 239 -16.32 -18.41 5.78
N ILE A 240 -15.40 -17.47 5.92
CA ILE A 240 -13.97 -17.70 6.06
C ILE A 240 -13.55 -17.22 7.45
N GLU A 241 -13.05 -18.14 8.28
CA GLU A 241 -12.51 -17.78 9.58
C GLU A 241 -11.25 -16.93 9.44
N ALA A 242 -11.17 -15.82 10.17
CA ALA A 242 -9.99 -14.96 10.17
C ALA A 242 -9.90 -14.14 11.46
N ASP A 243 -8.69 -13.93 11.94
CA ASP A 243 -8.41 -12.99 13.03
C ASP A 243 -8.02 -11.63 12.49
N ILE A 244 -7.57 -11.59 11.21
CA ILE A 244 -7.12 -10.40 10.50
C ILE A 244 -7.80 -10.34 9.13
N ALA A 245 -8.45 -9.22 8.84
CA ALA A 245 -9.03 -8.90 7.54
C ALA A 245 -8.29 -7.71 6.92
N ILE A 246 -7.75 -7.91 5.72
CA ILE A 246 -6.87 -6.94 5.05
C ILE A 246 -7.47 -6.54 3.70
N PRO A 247 -8.10 -5.36 3.58
CA PRO A 247 -8.46 -4.80 2.29
C PRO A 247 -7.20 -4.36 1.53
N ALA A 248 -7.03 -4.86 0.29
CA ALA A 248 -5.91 -4.57 -0.60
C ALA A 248 -6.41 -4.36 -2.05
N ILE A 249 -7.48 -3.56 -2.21
CA ILE A 249 -8.18 -3.36 -3.49
C ILE A 249 -7.83 -2.04 -4.19
N GLY A 250 -6.84 -1.33 -3.70
CA GLY A 250 -6.32 -0.09 -4.26
C GLY A 250 -6.15 1.02 -3.23
N GLN A 251 -5.51 2.09 -3.69
CA GLN A 251 -5.27 3.31 -2.90
C GLN A 251 -5.81 4.52 -3.64
N ALA A 252 -6.18 5.54 -2.87
CA ALA A 252 -6.58 6.85 -3.35
C ALA A 252 -5.66 7.94 -2.80
N ILE A 253 -5.69 9.10 -3.43
CA ILE A 253 -5.05 10.31 -2.91
C ILE A 253 -5.97 10.86 -1.82
N ASP A 254 -5.37 11.30 -0.73
CA ASP A 254 -6.06 11.99 0.37
C ASP A 254 -6.41 13.41 -0.01
#